data_bfb652a7126e868f088a9e0d40234bd9
#
_entry.id   bfb652a7126e868f088a9e0d40234bd9
#
_cell.length_a   1.000
_cell.length_b   1.000
_cell.length_c   1.000
_cell.angle_alpha   90.00
_cell.angle_beta   90.00
_cell.angle_gamma   90.00
#
_symmetry.space_group_name_H-M   'P 1'
#
loop_
_entity.id
_entity.type
_entity.pdbx_description
1 polymer ?
#
loop_
_entity_poly.entity_id
_entity_poly.type
_entity_poly.pdbx_seq_one_letter_code
_entity_poly.pdbx_strand_id
1 'polypeptide(L)'
;MKYELSPGATISEQEKAFRSFISNDPALSYFLETGTLRKNAKFAKEELYKDPAFLAFIAPYFEDIYVKAVFRCFDLKDTNLISDIAANPLLLDDTHKKIAFDKIFKLLEDKKARLISLYNNIQMGYQVDMIELSEQTGVMTICILNYLPVDFQAFRTTYGNEIVKLVRSLMTKDFNSARNIITDVRQLKADAQTTYDAEQLYQQMENAAQKAAAVESAREERSSGGNIIWAVIGFIIFIIKMIMLFAD
;
A
#
# COMPACT_ATOMS: atom_id res chain seq x y z
N MET A 1 -7.13 29.22 -1.21
CA MET A 1 -8.50 28.83 -0.82
C MET A 1 -9.25 30.07 -0.38
N LYS A 2 -10.24 30.51 -1.14
CA LYS A 2 -11.14 31.57 -0.66
C LYS A 2 -12.13 30.88 0.28
N TYR A 3 -12.04 31.21 1.57
CA TYR A 3 -13.05 30.83 2.55
C TYR A 3 -14.32 31.63 2.25
N GLU A 4 -15.13 31.12 1.31
CA GLU A 4 -16.38 31.80 0.94
C GLU A 4 -17.37 31.62 2.06
N LEU A 5 -17.65 32.70 2.74
CA LEU A 5 -18.75 32.80 3.71
C LEU A 5 -20.07 32.92 2.96
N SER A 6 -21.10 32.28 3.48
CA SER A 6 -22.45 32.62 3.06
C SER A 6 -22.69 34.11 3.25
N PRO A 7 -23.27 34.80 2.27
CA PRO A 7 -23.55 36.24 2.39
C PRO A 7 -24.38 36.51 3.66
N GLY A 8 -23.87 37.36 4.56
CA GLY A 8 -24.55 37.76 5.80
C GLY A 8 -24.15 37.03 7.07
N ALA A 9 -23.23 36.05 7.04
CA ALA A 9 -22.74 35.38 8.26
C ALA A 9 -21.73 36.30 9.00
N THR A 10 -21.98 36.54 10.30
CA THR A 10 -20.99 37.19 11.18
C THR A 10 -19.93 36.18 11.58
N ILE A 11 -18.70 36.43 11.20
CA ILE A 11 -17.55 35.59 11.60
C ILE A 11 -17.26 35.83 13.09
N SER A 12 -17.21 34.76 13.89
CA SER A 12 -16.79 34.86 15.29
C SER A 12 -15.32 35.30 15.40
N GLU A 13 -14.94 35.92 16.54
CA GLU A 13 -13.53 36.28 16.79
C GLU A 13 -12.62 35.05 16.80
N GLN A 14 -13.12 33.92 17.30
CA GLN A 14 -12.42 32.65 17.26
C GLN A 14 -12.17 32.16 15.82
N GLU A 15 -13.16 32.25 14.97
CA GLU A 15 -13.03 31.88 13.56
C GLU A 15 -12.05 32.79 12.83
N LYS A 16 -12.03 34.10 13.12
CA LYS A 16 -11.02 35.02 12.60
C LYS A 16 -9.62 34.61 13.02
N ALA A 17 -9.43 34.22 14.29
CA ALA A 17 -8.15 33.73 14.80
C ALA A 17 -7.70 32.45 14.08
N PHE A 18 -8.60 31.49 13.85
CA PHE A 18 -8.30 30.26 13.11
C PHE A 18 -7.90 30.53 11.65
N ARG A 19 -8.63 31.41 10.97
CA ARG A 19 -8.29 31.83 9.60
C ARG A 19 -6.94 32.51 9.51
N SER A 20 -6.65 33.41 10.46
CA SER A 20 -5.34 34.05 10.57
C SER A 20 -4.22 33.06 10.80
N PHE A 21 -4.44 32.09 11.69
CA PHE A 21 -3.47 31.03 11.96
C PHE A 21 -3.15 30.19 10.70
N ILE A 22 -4.18 29.74 9.98
CA ILE A 22 -4.02 28.97 8.74
C ILE A 22 -3.25 29.78 7.70
N SER A 23 -3.60 31.06 7.52
CA SER A 23 -2.95 31.93 6.54
C SER A 23 -1.48 32.20 6.87
N ASN A 24 -1.13 32.18 8.16
CA ASN A 24 0.24 32.37 8.63
C ASN A 24 1.07 31.06 8.66
N ASP A 25 0.45 29.89 8.43
CA ASP A 25 1.15 28.62 8.27
C ASP A 25 1.31 28.29 6.78
N PRO A 26 2.51 28.52 6.19
CA PRO A 26 2.70 28.32 4.75
C PRO A 26 2.50 26.88 4.29
N ALA A 27 2.77 25.90 5.15
CA ALA A 27 2.64 24.49 4.79
C ALA A 27 1.17 24.05 4.75
N LEU A 28 0.38 24.47 5.76
CA LEU A 28 -1.06 24.19 5.78
C LEU A 28 -1.80 24.94 4.68
N SER A 29 -1.53 26.23 4.51
CA SER A 29 -2.13 27.04 3.43
C SER A 29 -1.83 26.43 2.07
N TYR A 30 -0.58 26.07 1.81
CA TYR A 30 -0.17 25.43 0.57
C TYR A 30 -0.85 24.05 0.34
N PHE A 31 -0.98 23.25 1.39
CA PHE A 31 -1.69 21.97 1.29
C PHE A 31 -3.17 22.17 0.92
N LEU A 32 -3.83 23.09 1.60
CA LEU A 32 -5.24 23.40 1.34
C LEU A 32 -5.49 23.94 -0.08
N GLU A 33 -4.48 24.57 -0.68
CA GLU A 33 -4.55 25.10 -2.05
C GLU A 33 -4.20 24.05 -3.11
N THR A 34 -3.20 23.22 -2.86
CA THR A 34 -2.57 22.38 -3.89
C THR A 34 -2.72 20.87 -3.68
N GLY A 35 -3.15 20.46 -2.48
CA GLY A 35 -3.15 19.06 -2.07
C GLY A 35 -1.74 18.46 -1.90
N THR A 36 -0.70 19.32 -1.78
CA THR A 36 0.67 18.89 -1.56
C THR A 36 1.12 19.33 -0.17
N LEU A 37 1.23 18.35 0.74
CA LEU A 37 1.72 18.58 2.08
C LEU A 37 3.19 18.14 2.17
N ARG A 38 4.02 18.98 2.78
CA ARG A 38 5.39 18.61 3.13
C ARG A 38 5.47 18.35 4.63
N LYS A 39 6.34 17.43 5.02
CA LYS A 39 6.62 17.20 6.44
C LYS A 39 7.04 18.51 7.10
N ASN A 40 6.28 18.91 8.13
CA ASN A 40 6.55 20.12 8.87
C ASN A 40 6.64 19.79 10.37
N ALA A 41 7.85 19.84 10.93
CA ALA A 41 8.08 19.55 12.34
C ALA A 41 7.33 20.51 13.30
N LYS A 42 6.92 21.68 12.85
CA LYS A 42 6.08 22.61 13.63
C LYS A 42 4.66 22.10 13.82
N PHE A 43 4.09 21.41 12.83
CA PHE A 43 2.76 20.84 12.91
C PHE A 43 2.57 19.96 14.16
N ALA A 44 3.51 19.07 14.44
CA ALA A 44 3.40 18.14 15.58
C ALA A 44 3.53 18.84 16.93
N LYS A 45 4.02 20.09 16.98
CA LYS A 45 4.28 20.85 18.22
C LYS A 45 3.22 21.89 18.55
N GLU A 46 2.39 22.25 17.60
CA GLU A 46 1.36 23.27 17.77
C GLU A 46 0.13 22.69 18.49
N GLU A 47 -0.15 23.17 19.68
CA GLU A 47 -1.31 22.69 20.47
C GLU A 47 -2.65 22.97 19.79
N LEU A 48 -2.73 24.01 18.94
CA LEU A 48 -3.95 24.36 18.22
C LEU A 48 -4.43 23.21 17.32
N TYR A 49 -3.52 22.40 16.75
CA TYR A 49 -3.89 21.23 15.95
C TYR A 49 -4.54 20.09 16.75
N LYS A 50 -4.57 20.20 18.07
CA LYS A 50 -5.27 19.27 18.96
C LYS A 50 -6.57 19.86 19.54
N ASP A 51 -6.80 21.15 19.30
CA ASP A 51 -8.00 21.85 19.79
C ASP A 51 -9.25 21.35 19.04
N PRO A 52 -10.25 20.78 19.72
CA PRO A 52 -11.48 20.30 19.09
C PRO A 52 -12.24 21.36 18.29
N ALA A 53 -12.22 22.62 18.73
CA ALA A 53 -12.89 23.71 18.02
C ALA A 53 -12.15 24.06 16.72
N PHE A 54 -10.82 24.01 16.73
CA PHE A 54 -10.01 24.16 15.52
C PHE A 54 -10.21 22.99 14.56
N LEU A 55 -10.21 21.77 15.06
CA LEU A 55 -10.45 20.58 14.23
C LEU A 55 -11.84 20.63 13.58
N ALA A 56 -12.88 20.97 14.34
CA ALA A 56 -14.22 21.15 13.78
C ALA A 56 -14.29 22.26 12.71
N PHE A 57 -13.49 23.31 12.86
CA PHE A 57 -13.40 24.40 11.88
C PHE A 57 -12.68 24.00 10.60
N ILE A 58 -11.53 23.29 10.70
CA ILE A 58 -10.68 22.98 9.55
C ILE A 58 -11.10 21.70 8.82
N ALA A 59 -11.70 20.73 9.52
CA ALA A 59 -12.03 19.42 8.98
C ALA A 59 -12.85 19.44 7.67
N PRO A 60 -13.89 20.28 7.50
CA PRO A 60 -14.65 20.35 6.26
C PRO A 60 -13.81 20.70 5.03
N TYR A 61 -12.76 21.49 5.22
CA TYR A 61 -11.84 21.90 4.15
C TYR A 61 -10.74 20.85 3.94
N PHE A 62 -10.24 20.30 5.02
CA PHE A 62 -9.14 19.35 5.01
C PHE A 62 -9.57 17.97 4.45
N GLU A 63 -10.79 17.51 4.75
CA GLU A 63 -11.31 16.20 4.37
C GLU A 63 -11.16 15.91 2.88
N ASP A 64 -11.74 16.77 2.04
CA ASP A 64 -11.78 16.54 0.59
C ASP A 64 -10.36 16.57 -0.02
N ILE A 65 -9.53 17.51 0.43
CA ILE A 65 -8.15 17.66 -0.04
C ILE A 65 -7.30 16.46 0.39
N TYR A 66 -7.47 16.00 1.63
CA TYR A 66 -6.79 14.82 2.17
C TYR A 66 -7.15 13.55 1.36
N VAL A 67 -8.43 13.31 1.12
CA VAL A 67 -8.90 12.17 0.33
C VAL A 67 -8.32 12.20 -1.09
N LYS A 68 -8.39 13.38 -1.76
CA LYS A 68 -7.81 13.57 -3.10
C LYS A 68 -6.30 13.37 -3.10
N ALA A 69 -5.60 13.83 -2.07
CA ALA A 69 -4.15 13.64 -1.95
C ALA A 69 -3.80 12.15 -1.80
N VAL A 70 -4.54 11.39 -0.99
CA VAL A 70 -4.36 9.93 -0.86
C VAL A 70 -4.63 9.24 -2.20
N PHE A 71 -5.70 9.58 -2.91
CA PHE A 71 -6.01 9.01 -4.23
C PHE A 71 -4.87 9.27 -5.21
N ARG A 72 -4.39 10.52 -5.26
CA ARG A 72 -3.26 10.91 -6.11
C ARG A 72 -1.99 10.11 -5.78
N CYS A 73 -1.74 9.79 -4.50
CA CYS A 73 -0.60 8.94 -4.15
C CYS A 73 -0.66 7.57 -4.83
N PHE A 74 -1.83 6.94 -4.88
CA PHE A 74 -2.01 5.67 -5.58
C PHE A 74 -1.90 5.83 -7.10
N ASP A 75 -2.51 6.85 -7.68
CA ASP A 75 -2.53 7.08 -9.14
C ASP A 75 -1.12 7.38 -9.69
N LEU A 76 -0.36 8.23 -8.99
CA LEU A 76 0.97 8.66 -9.41
C LEU A 76 2.11 7.86 -8.77
N LYS A 77 1.80 6.89 -7.89
CA LYS A 77 2.80 6.15 -7.09
C LYS A 77 3.69 7.09 -6.26
N ASP A 78 3.11 8.18 -5.75
CA ASP A 78 3.84 9.21 -5.01
C ASP A 78 4.00 8.83 -3.52
N THR A 79 5.07 8.08 -3.26
CA THR A 79 5.43 7.63 -1.89
C THR A 79 5.96 8.78 -1.03
N ASN A 80 6.48 9.84 -1.61
CA ASN A 80 6.94 11.01 -0.87
C ASN A 80 5.74 11.79 -0.32
N LEU A 81 4.73 12.04 -1.15
CA LEU A 81 3.53 12.73 -0.72
C LEU A 81 2.83 12.00 0.43
N ILE A 82 2.63 10.68 0.33
CA ILE A 82 1.96 9.91 1.40
C ILE A 82 2.81 9.87 2.67
N SER A 83 4.13 9.80 2.56
CA SER A 83 5.05 9.87 3.70
C SER A 83 4.97 11.21 4.41
N ASP A 84 4.93 12.30 3.66
CA ASP A 84 4.81 13.66 4.20
C ASP A 84 3.44 13.89 4.84
N ILE A 85 2.36 13.38 4.24
CA ILE A 85 1.02 13.40 4.84
C ILE A 85 1.02 12.64 6.17
N ALA A 86 1.57 11.42 6.19
CA ALA A 86 1.59 10.57 7.39
C ALA A 86 2.48 11.14 8.52
N ALA A 87 3.44 11.99 8.18
CA ALA A 87 4.31 12.64 9.15
C ALA A 87 3.68 13.88 9.83
N ASN A 88 2.51 14.30 9.37
CA ASN A 88 1.77 15.46 9.89
C ASN A 88 0.51 15.03 10.65
N PRO A 89 -0.01 15.86 11.59
CA PRO A 89 -1.28 15.58 12.25
C PRO A 89 -2.44 15.48 11.25
N LEU A 90 -3.35 14.55 11.51
CA LEU A 90 -4.59 14.42 10.76
C LEU A 90 -5.59 15.46 11.26
N LEU A 91 -5.83 16.52 10.47
CA LEU A 91 -6.68 17.66 10.86
C LEU A 91 -8.16 17.37 10.54
N LEU A 92 -8.69 16.31 11.14
CA LEU A 92 -10.07 15.87 11.02
C LEU A 92 -10.66 15.66 12.40
N ASP A 93 -11.89 16.12 12.58
CA ASP A 93 -12.73 15.68 13.69
C ASP A 93 -13.27 14.27 13.44
N ASP A 94 -13.94 13.66 14.41
CA ASP A 94 -14.42 12.28 14.30
C ASP A 94 -15.40 12.07 13.13
N THR A 95 -16.25 13.06 12.87
CA THR A 95 -17.24 13.00 11.79
C THR A 95 -16.57 12.99 10.41
N HIS A 96 -15.68 13.96 10.18
CA HIS A 96 -14.98 14.09 8.90
C HIS A 96 -13.92 13.00 8.72
N LYS A 97 -13.32 12.52 9.82
CA LYS A 97 -12.44 11.34 9.78
C LYS A 97 -13.19 10.12 9.24
N LYS A 98 -14.40 9.86 9.76
CA LYS A 98 -15.21 8.74 9.27
C LYS A 98 -15.52 8.89 7.78
N ILE A 99 -15.98 10.07 7.34
CA ILE A 99 -16.31 10.32 5.93
C ILE A 99 -15.07 10.13 5.04
N ALA A 100 -13.92 10.70 5.42
CA ALA A 100 -12.67 10.57 4.66
C ALA A 100 -12.24 9.10 4.55
N PHE A 101 -12.29 8.37 5.67
CA PHE A 101 -11.88 6.98 5.72
C PHE A 101 -12.81 6.07 4.93
N ASP A 102 -14.13 6.30 4.98
CA ASP A 102 -15.08 5.55 4.16
C ASP A 102 -14.81 5.73 2.65
N LYS A 103 -14.47 6.95 2.21
CA LYS A 103 -14.06 7.21 0.82
C LYS A 103 -12.77 6.48 0.44
N ILE A 104 -11.77 6.49 1.34
CA ILE A 104 -10.50 5.79 1.11
C ILE A 104 -10.73 4.28 1.13
N PHE A 105 -11.52 3.73 2.05
CA PHE A 105 -11.87 2.31 2.08
C PHE A 105 -12.51 1.85 0.78
N LYS A 106 -13.39 2.64 0.20
CA LYS A 106 -13.98 2.31 -1.11
C LYS A 106 -12.93 2.16 -2.20
N LEU A 107 -11.97 3.09 -2.30
CA LEU A 107 -10.83 2.97 -3.24
C LEU A 107 -10.03 1.68 -2.99
N LEU A 108 -9.76 1.38 -1.73
CA LEU A 108 -8.98 0.21 -1.34
C LEU A 108 -9.72 -1.10 -1.64
N GLU A 109 -11.03 -1.17 -1.41
CA GLU A 109 -11.85 -2.33 -1.78
C GLU A 109 -11.91 -2.53 -3.30
N ASP A 110 -11.95 -1.47 -4.11
CA ASP A 110 -11.84 -1.56 -5.56
C ASP A 110 -10.47 -2.15 -5.98
N LYS A 111 -9.37 -1.74 -5.31
CA LYS A 111 -8.05 -2.33 -5.53
C LYS A 111 -8.00 -3.81 -5.15
N LYS A 112 -8.57 -4.17 -4.01
CA LYS A 112 -8.65 -5.57 -3.58
C LYS A 112 -9.48 -6.43 -4.56
N ALA A 113 -10.58 -5.91 -5.07
CA ALA A 113 -11.38 -6.60 -6.07
C ALA A 113 -10.60 -6.88 -7.37
N ARG A 114 -9.77 -5.93 -7.82
CA ARG A 114 -8.87 -6.15 -8.96
C ARG A 114 -7.82 -7.22 -8.67
N LEU A 115 -7.23 -7.21 -7.48
CA LEU A 115 -6.28 -8.25 -7.05
C LEU A 115 -6.93 -9.66 -7.05
N ILE A 116 -8.16 -9.78 -6.55
CA ILE A 116 -8.93 -11.04 -6.58
C ILE A 116 -9.24 -11.46 -8.03
N SER A 117 -9.56 -10.50 -8.91
CA SER A 117 -9.76 -10.79 -10.33
C SER A 117 -8.49 -11.33 -10.99
N LEU A 118 -7.32 -10.76 -10.70
CA LEU A 118 -6.03 -11.28 -11.18
C LEU A 118 -5.78 -12.70 -10.69
N TYR A 119 -6.02 -12.98 -9.41
CA TYR A 119 -5.93 -14.33 -8.86
C TYR A 119 -6.83 -15.31 -9.62
N ASN A 120 -8.10 -14.97 -9.84
CA ASN A 120 -9.04 -15.81 -10.56
C ASN A 120 -8.60 -16.05 -12.02
N ASN A 121 -8.09 -15.03 -12.70
CA ASN A 121 -7.55 -15.16 -14.06
C ASN A 121 -6.36 -16.14 -14.11
N ILE A 122 -5.47 -16.08 -13.11
CA ILE A 122 -4.36 -17.03 -12.97
C ILE A 122 -4.89 -18.45 -12.78
N GLN A 123 -5.90 -18.65 -11.91
CA GLN A 123 -6.50 -19.98 -11.69
C GLN A 123 -7.15 -20.55 -12.95
N MET A 124 -7.83 -19.72 -13.75
CA MET A 124 -8.46 -20.13 -14.99
C MET A 124 -7.46 -20.34 -16.16
N GLY A 125 -6.17 -20.07 -15.94
CA GLY A 125 -5.14 -20.23 -16.98
C GLY A 125 -5.06 -19.09 -17.98
N TYR A 126 -5.69 -17.96 -17.72
CA TYR A 126 -5.58 -16.78 -18.56
C TYR A 126 -4.20 -16.13 -18.44
N GLN A 127 -3.83 -15.39 -19.48
CA GLN A 127 -2.60 -14.59 -19.47
C GLN A 127 -2.72 -13.49 -18.40
N VAL A 128 -1.67 -13.31 -17.61
CA VAL A 128 -1.63 -12.30 -16.56
C VAL A 128 -1.27 -10.95 -17.16
N ASP A 129 -2.05 -9.93 -16.87
CA ASP A 129 -1.67 -8.55 -17.14
C ASP A 129 -0.59 -8.12 -16.12
N MET A 130 0.66 -8.07 -16.59
CA MET A 130 1.82 -7.75 -15.75
C MET A 130 1.83 -6.29 -15.28
N ILE A 131 1.19 -5.38 -16.03
CA ILE A 131 1.06 -3.98 -15.63
C ILE A 131 0.10 -3.90 -14.46
N GLU A 132 -1.09 -4.48 -14.61
CA GLU A 132 -2.08 -4.51 -13.53
C GLU A 132 -1.56 -5.25 -12.30
N LEU A 133 -0.86 -6.37 -12.48
CA LEU A 133 -0.21 -7.10 -11.41
C LEU A 133 0.75 -6.20 -10.62
N SER A 134 1.64 -5.49 -11.30
CA SER A 134 2.57 -4.54 -10.68
C SER A 134 1.86 -3.36 -10.01
N GLU A 135 0.76 -2.88 -10.57
CA GLU A 135 -0.04 -1.82 -9.96
C GLU A 135 -0.70 -2.23 -8.63
N GLN A 136 -1.10 -3.49 -8.50
CA GLN A 136 -1.75 -3.98 -7.28
C GLN A 136 -0.73 -4.49 -6.25
N THR A 137 0.39 -5.08 -6.67
CA THR A 137 1.32 -5.80 -5.75
C THR A 137 2.69 -5.15 -5.60
N GLY A 138 3.02 -4.14 -6.40
CA GLY A 138 4.36 -3.56 -6.43
C GLY A 138 4.72 -2.75 -5.18
N VAL A 139 6.02 -2.59 -4.94
CA VAL A 139 6.61 -1.92 -3.78
C VAL A 139 6.02 -0.54 -3.48
N MET A 140 5.68 0.25 -4.50
CA MET A 140 5.08 1.58 -4.30
C MET A 140 3.68 1.48 -3.68
N THR A 141 2.84 0.54 -4.14
CA THR A 141 1.52 0.29 -3.58
C THR A 141 1.63 -0.18 -2.12
N ILE A 142 2.53 -1.11 -1.83
CA ILE A 142 2.82 -1.57 -0.45
C ILE A 142 3.29 -0.41 0.43
N CYS A 143 4.18 0.43 -0.07
CA CYS A 143 4.66 1.62 0.63
C CYS A 143 3.51 2.58 0.98
N ILE A 144 2.65 2.91 0.02
CA ILE A 144 1.51 3.80 0.24
C ILE A 144 0.55 3.20 1.29
N LEU A 145 0.22 1.92 1.19
CA LEU A 145 -0.61 1.22 2.18
C LEU A 145 -0.01 1.31 3.59
N ASN A 146 1.30 1.19 3.72
CA ASN A 146 2.01 1.26 5.00
C ASN A 146 1.96 2.63 5.67
N TYR A 147 1.82 3.70 4.89
CA TYR A 147 1.69 5.07 5.39
C TYR A 147 0.25 5.48 5.74
N LEU A 148 -0.75 4.71 5.33
CA LEU A 148 -2.12 4.96 5.77
C LEU A 148 -2.25 4.78 7.30
N PRO A 149 -3.17 5.51 7.96
CA PRO A 149 -3.42 5.40 9.39
C PRO A 149 -3.63 3.96 9.88
N VAL A 150 -3.43 3.74 11.18
CA VAL A 150 -3.61 2.42 11.81
C VAL A 150 -5.03 1.86 11.62
N ASP A 151 -6.02 2.71 11.49
CA ASP A 151 -7.42 2.36 11.19
C ASP A 151 -7.54 1.46 9.94
N PHE A 152 -6.57 1.50 9.03
CA PHE A 152 -6.51 0.65 7.83
C PHE A 152 -5.72 -0.66 8.03
N GLN A 153 -5.33 -1.01 9.25
CA GLN A 153 -4.54 -2.23 9.50
C GLN A 153 -5.31 -3.49 9.11
N ALA A 154 -6.59 -3.59 9.44
CA ALA A 154 -7.42 -4.73 9.06
C ALA A 154 -7.50 -4.89 7.53
N PHE A 155 -7.57 -3.78 6.79
CA PHE A 155 -7.50 -3.83 5.34
C PHE A 155 -6.14 -4.33 4.85
N ARG A 156 -5.02 -3.82 5.40
CA ARG A 156 -3.67 -4.30 5.03
C ARG A 156 -3.52 -5.80 5.22
N THR A 157 -4.04 -6.32 6.34
CA THR A 157 -4.06 -7.76 6.63
C THR A 157 -4.81 -8.55 5.55
N THR A 158 -6.05 -8.16 5.26
CA THR A 158 -6.85 -8.88 4.23
C THR A 158 -6.23 -8.76 2.84
N TYR A 159 -5.70 -7.58 2.50
CA TYR A 159 -5.02 -7.35 1.22
C TYR A 159 -3.74 -8.18 1.08
N GLY A 160 -2.93 -8.23 2.14
CA GLY A 160 -1.72 -9.05 2.20
C GLY A 160 -2.02 -10.54 2.01
N ASN A 161 -3.08 -11.04 2.65
CA ASN A 161 -3.52 -12.43 2.48
C ASN A 161 -3.92 -12.74 1.03
N GLU A 162 -4.62 -11.82 0.35
CA GLU A 162 -4.96 -12.01 -1.06
C GLU A 162 -3.70 -12.00 -1.95
N ILE A 163 -2.69 -11.17 -1.65
CA ILE A 163 -1.43 -11.21 -2.38
C ILE A 163 -0.69 -12.53 -2.14
N VAL A 164 -0.64 -13.04 -0.90
CA VAL A 164 0.00 -14.34 -0.60
C VAL A 164 -0.67 -15.46 -1.38
N LYS A 165 -2.01 -15.50 -1.46
CA LYS A 165 -2.75 -16.46 -2.31
C LYS A 165 -2.38 -16.33 -3.79
N LEU A 166 -2.33 -15.11 -4.31
CA LEU A 166 -1.95 -14.83 -5.69
C LEU A 166 -0.52 -15.30 -5.97
N VAL A 167 0.43 -15.02 -5.09
CA VAL A 167 1.83 -15.46 -5.20
C VAL A 167 1.92 -16.98 -5.28
N ARG A 168 1.23 -17.71 -4.40
CA ARG A 168 1.19 -19.19 -4.44
C ARG A 168 0.71 -19.71 -5.80
N SER A 169 -0.31 -19.08 -6.38
CA SER A 169 -0.82 -19.45 -7.71
C SER A 169 0.15 -19.10 -8.84
N LEU A 170 0.88 -18.01 -8.69
CA LEU A 170 1.83 -17.53 -9.70
C LEU A 170 3.13 -18.33 -9.71
N MET A 171 3.54 -18.89 -8.55
CA MET A 171 4.82 -19.64 -8.41
C MET A 171 5.03 -20.72 -9.46
N THR A 172 3.96 -21.40 -9.89
CA THR A 172 4.03 -22.48 -10.88
C THR A 172 4.05 -21.98 -12.32
N LYS A 173 3.70 -20.73 -12.57
CA LYS A 173 3.57 -20.13 -13.90
C LYS A 173 4.68 -19.12 -14.18
N ASP A 174 4.99 -18.29 -13.21
CA ASP A 174 6.04 -17.27 -13.28
C ASP A 174 6.69 -17.11 -11.91
N PHE A 175 7.69 -17.94 -11.64
CA PHE A 175 8.41 -17.99 -10.38
C PHE A 175 9.12 -16.65 -10.08
N ASN A 176 9.68 -15.98 -11.09
CA ASN A 176 10.40 -14.73 -10.88
C ASN A 176 9.47 -13.60 -10.45
N SER A 177 8.35 -13.45 -11.11
CA SER A 177 7.33 -12.47 -10.72
C SER A 177 6.77 -12.78 -9.33
N ALA A 178 6.47 -14.04 -9.02
CA ALA A 178 6.03 -14.47 -7.70
C ALA A 178 7.06 -14.09 -6.60
N ARG A 179 8.35 -14.35 -6.85
CA ARG A 179 9.44 -14.03 -5.93
C ARG A 179 9.60 -12.53 -5.71
N ASN A 180 9.51 -11.72 -6.76
CA ASN A 180 9.56 -10.27 -6.64
C ASN A 180 8.40 -9.74 -5.80
N ILE A 181 7.18 -10.21 -6.07
CA ILE A 181 5.98 -9.78 -5.34
C ILE A 181 6.10 -10.14 -3.85
N ILE A 182 6.49 -11.37 -3.50
CA ILE A 182 6.57 -11.75 -2.09
C ILE A 182 7.66 -10.97 -1.35
N THR A 183 8.74 -10.59 -2.04
CA THR A 183 9.81 -9.74 -1.49
C THR A 183 9.26 -8.38 -1.06
N ASP A 184 8.35 -7.79 -1.83
CA ASP A 184 7.71 -6.52 -1.50
C ASP A 184 6.66 -6.68 -0.39
N VAL A 185 5.83 -7.72 -0.48
CA VAL A 185 4.68 -7.95 0.43
C VAL A 185 5.10 -8.22 1.87
N ARG A 186 6.24 -8.87 2.11
CA ARG A 186 6.78 -9.06 3.47
C ARG A 186 7.05 -7.75 4.21
N GLN A 187 7.11 -6.62 3.49
CA GLN A 187 7.24 -5.29 4.07
C GLN A 187 5.89 -4.67 4.46
N LEU A 188 4.75 -5.30 4.11
CA LEU A 188 3.43 -4.78 4.43
C LEU A 188 3.19 -4.84 5.95
N LYS A 189 2.78 -3.71 6.53
CA LYS A 189 2.41 -3.60 7.95
C LYS A 189 1.02 -4.23 8.20
N ALA A 190 0.95 -5.55 8.03
CA ALA A 190 -0.22 -6.37 8.32
C ALA A 190 -0.20 -6.88 9.77
N ASP A 191 -1.05 -7.85 10.12
CA ASP A 191 -0.97 -8.56 11.39
C ASP A 191 0.22 -9.55 11.42
N ALA A 192 0.48 -10.09 12.61
CA ALA A 192 1.62 -10.99 12.82
C ALA A 192 1.51 -12.29 11.99
N GLN A 193 0.29 -12.82 11.81
CA GLN A 193 0.08 -14.05 11.05
C GLN A 193 0.35 -13.83 9.56
N THR A 194 -0.23 -12.78 8.95
CA THR A 194 0.00 -12.44 7.54
C THR A 194 1.47 -12.16 7.26
N THR A 195 2.14 -11.44 8.19
CA THR A 195 3.59 -11.16 8.07
C THR A 195 4.40 -12.45 8.15
N TYR A 196 4.07 -13.36 9.06
CA TYR A 196 4.71 -14.67 9.18
C TYR A 196 4.51 -15.51 7.91
N ASP A 197 3.29 -15.59 7.38
CA ASP A 197 2.98 -16.37 6.19
C ASP A 197 3.72 -15.84 4.95
N ALA A 198 3.83 -14.53 4.81
CA ALA A 198 4.60 -13.89 3.74
C ALA A 198 6.10 -14.19 3.87
N GLU A 199 6.66 -14.10 5.09
CA GLU A 199 8.07 -14.42 5.34
C GLU A 199 8.37 -15.89 5.10
N GLN A 200 7.51 -16.81 5.56
CA GLN A 200 7.67 -18.25 5.31
C GLN A 200 7.66 -18.56 3.81
N LEU A 201 6.72 -17.97 3.06
CA LEU A 201 6.64 -18.17 1.61
C LEU A 201 7.88 -17.62 0.91
N TYR A 202 8.36 -16.45 1.32
CA TYR A 202 9.61 -15.88 0.81
C TYR A 202 10.81 -16.81 1.06
N GLN A 203 10.98 -17.32 2.28
CA GLN A 203 12.08 -18.23 2.62
C GLN A 203 12.01 -19.54 1.81
N GLN A 204 10.81 -20.08 1.62
CA GLN A 204 10.62 -21.25 0.76
C GLN A 204 11.06 -20.99 -0.68
N MET A 205 10.72 -19.82 -1.23
CA MET A 205 11.11 -19.47 -2.60
C MET A 205 12.61 -19.20 -2.72
N GLU A 206 13.23 -18.54 -1.74
CA GLU A 206 14.68 -18.32 -1.72
C GLU A 206 15.45 -19.65 -1.67
N ASN A 207 15.00 -20.57 -0.80
CA ASN A 207 15.59 -21.91 -0.70
C ASN A 207 15.46 -22.68 -2.03
N ALA A 208 14.31 -22.57 -2.71
CA ALA A 208 14.11 -23.21 -4.01
C ALA A 208 15.03 -22.60 -5.09
N ALA A 209 15.17 -21.28 -5.13
CA ALA A 209 16.06 -20.59 -6.05
C ALA A 209 17.54 -20.96 -5.83
N GLN A 210 18.01 -21.01 -4.57
CA GLN A 210 19.38 -21.41 -4.22
C GLN A 210 19.67 -22.85 -4.61
N LYS A 211 18.75 -23.77 -4.38
CA LYS A 211 18.90 -25.18 -4.78
C LYS A 211 18.97 -25.30 -6.32
N ALA A 212 18.14 -24.55 -7.04
CA ALA A 212 18.20 -24.53 -8.51
C ALA A 212 19.54 -24.01 -9.02
N ALA A 213 20.05 -22.92 -8.47
CA ALA A 213 21.35 -22.35 -8.83
C ALA A 213 22.52 -23.31 -8.50
N ALA A 214 22.49 -23.99 -7.34
CA ALA A 214 23.50 -24.99 -6.97
C ALA A 214 23.52 -26.22 -7.92
N VAL A 215 22.35 -26.64 -8.39
CA VAL A 215 22.25 -27.72 -9.39
C VAL A 215 22.81 -27.26 -10.74
N GLU A 216 22.59 -26.01 -11.11
CA GLU A 216 23.07 -25.44 -12.37
C GLU A 216 24.58 -25.27 -12.38
N SER A 217 25.19 -24.76 -11.29
CA SER A 217 26.65 -24.65 -11.16
C SER A 217 27.35 -26.02 -11.11
N ALA A 218 26.80 -27.01 -10.38
CA ALA A 218 27.33 -28.38 -10.39
C ALA A 218 27.20 -29.06 -11.76
N ARG A 219 26.33 -28.57 -12.61
CA ARG A 219 26.15 -29.04 -13.99
C ARG A 219 27.16 -28.43 -14.94
N GLU A 220 27.42 -27.12 -14.82
CA GLU A 220 28.46 -26.46 -15.63
C GLU A 220 29.82 -27.11 -15.41
N GLU A 221 30.13 -27.52 -14.18
CA GLU A 221 31.34 -28.28 -13.86
C GLU A 221 31.38 -29.70 -14.50
N ARG A 222 30.20 -30.29 -14.80
CA ARG A 222 30.09 -31.65 -15.36
C ARG A 222 29.79 -31.68 -16.86
N SER A 223 29.64 -30.52 -17.52
CA SER A 223 29.11 -30.42 -18.90
C SER A 223 30.02 -31.00 -19.94
N SER A 224 29.73 -32.23 -20.25
CA SER A 224 29.86 -32.79 -21.60
C SER A 224 28.72 -33.79 -21.78
N GLY A 225 27.52 -33.34 -22.14
CA GLY A 225 26.41 -34.25 -22.47
C GLY A 225 25.01 -33.72 -22.16
N GLY A 226 24.23 -33.48 -23.22
CA GLY A 226 22.84 -32.97 -23.15
C GLY A 226 21.84 -33.83 -22.37
N ASN A 227 20.73 -33.25 -22.01
CA ASN A 227 19.47 -33.79 -21.45
C ASN A 227 19.09 -33.38 -20.00
N ILE A 228 19.64 -32.35 -19.40
CA ILE A 228 19.40 -32.12 -17.99
C ILE A 228 18.51 -30.85 -17.71
N ILE A 229 18.19 -30.02 -18.70
CA ILE A 229 17.27 -28.87 -18.52
C ILE A 229 15.91 -29.31 -17.96
N TRP A 230 15.39 -30.42 -18.43
CA TRP A 230 14.11 -30.98 -17.97
C TRP A 230 14.13 -31.52 -16.54
N ALA A 231 15.29 -31.98 -16.04
CA ALA A 231 15.42 -32.46 -14.67
C ALA A 231 15.38 -31.31 -13.65
N VAL A 232 15.96 -30.15 -13.97
CA VAL A 232 15.93 -28.96 -13.11
C VAL A 232 14.54 -28.37 -13.04
N ILE A 233 13.84 -28.20 -14.17
CA ILE A 233 12.46 -27.75 -14.22
C ILE A 233 11.54 -28.72 -13.46
N GLY A 234 11.69 -30.01 -13.67
CA GLY A 234 10.94 -31.05 -12.96
C GLY A 234 11.15 -31.02 -11.44
N PHE A 235 12.38 -30.74 -10.99
CA PHE A 235 12.71 -30.64 -9.57
C PHE A 235 12.11 -29.38 -8.92
N ILE A 236 12.12 -28.24 -9.61
CA ILE A 236 11.46 -27.00 -9.13
C ILE A 236 9.95 -27.23 -9.02
N ILE A 237 9.33 -27.82 -10.03
CA ILE A 237 7.90 -28.16 -10.01
C ILE A 237 7.59 -29.15 -8.87
N PHE A 238 8.45 -30.14 -8.61
CA PHE A 238 8.30 -31.07 -7.51
C PHE A 238 8.35 -30.38 -6.15
N ILE A 239 9.32 -29.49 -5.90
CA ILE A 239 9.42 -28.71 -4.66
C ILE A 239 8.18 -27.84 -4.48
N ILE A 240 7.72 -27.15 -5.52
CA ILE A 240 6.52 -26.31 -5.47
C ILE A 240 5.29 -27.15 -5.11
N LYS A 241 5.12 -28.35 -5.70
CA LYS A 241 4.03 -29.26 -5.35
C LYS A 241 4.11 -29.75 -3.90
N MET A 242 5.31 -30.05 -3.40
CA MET A 242 5.51 -30.41 -1.99
C MET A 242 5.12 -29.26 -1.06
N ILE A 243 5.51 -28.03 -1.37
CA ILE A 243 5.14 -26.83 -0.60
C ILE A 243 3.61 -26.67 -0.55
N MET A 244 2.92 -26.90 -1.67
CA MET A 244 1.45 -26.83 -1.72
C MET A 244 0.76 -27.94 -0.93
N LEU A 245 1.35 -29.12 -0.84
CA LEU A 245 0.77 -30.26 -0.12
C LEU A 245 0.84 -30.14 1.41
N PHE A 246 1.78 -29.35 1.93
CA PHE A 246 1.96 -29.12 3.38
C PHE A 246 1.43 -27.75 3.84
N ALA A 247 0.74 -26.99 2.95
CA ALA A 247 0.20 -25.65 3.24
C ALA A 247 -1.34 -25.65 3.43
N ASP A 248 -2.01 -26.81 3.37
CA ASP A 248 -3.39 -27.07 3.83
C ASP A 248 -3.35 -27.67 5.25
#